data_a0673971b41aced67d8b02bb6faad640
#
_entry.id   a0673971b41aced67d8b02bb6faad640
#
_cell.length_a   1.000
_cell.length_b   1.000
_cell.length_c   1.000
_cell.angle_alpha   90.00
_cell.angle_beta   90.00
_cell.angle_gamma   90.00
#
_symmetry.space_group_name_H-M   'P 1'
#
loop_
_entity.id
_entity.type
_entity.pdbx_description
1 polymer ?
#
loop_
_entity_poly.entity_id
_entity_poly.type
_entity_poly.pdbx_seq_one_letter_code
_entity_poly.pdbx_strand_id
1 'polypeptide(L)'
;MTLMQAPRMAATAPQDTAPAPGMSAAKLKRVLWWLAALGLIGLAVFMGWGSKIDNSANALKTAMTFVNTDEKTPDRLAWNLSIDGAIATTSVTTPTATNLTPIALMSAEARLIAIYQLLRSGERAMALSEAQNLTSDYPNFQLAQLLYADLLAASANQTIDLSDLAPKNSEQAIQLAALVRESELRLQALTEVPAPGTLPSNFVALPPSTRNAIAIDASRARLYWFKNTAKPGEPANMVLTKDAYMSVGKEGVGKFVEGDNRTPLGVYFVTSLLPGSELPDLYGNGALPLNYPNALDILRKKTGSGIWLHGTPTEQYVRAPLASEGCVVLSNPDISQLLEEAYIKETPVVIAQSLTWVSAPSISSELALKPETASAVDQKGTATDVATAGFKGQFANWQNSRRTQDFAALRDMYSDQFFRRGKGLSHWWMTIKNEATTTSSQDDITVLSWQDQDQVMVVNYLDTVTPDVRAIKKRQYWRIEGGTWRIFYEGNA
;
A
#
# COMPACT_ATOMS: atom_id res chain seq x y z
N MET A 1 -55.53 31.36 -51.67
CA MET A 1 -55.28 32.69 -51.06
C MET A 1 -54.33 32.43 -49.93
N THR A 2 -53.12 32.76 -49.85
CA THR A 2 -52.23 33.74 -50.45
C THR A 2 -50.83 33.09 -50.38
N LEU A 3 -50.12 33.10 -51.53
CA LEU A 3 -48.70 32.74 -51.70
C LEU A 3 -47.83 33.73 -50.89
N MET A 4 -46.89 33.22 -50.12
CA MET A 4 -45.70 33.99 -49.70
C MET A 4 -44.42 33.34 -50.17
N GLN A 5 -43.65 34.13 -50.91
CA GLN A 5 -42.44 33.86 -51.64
C GLN A 5 -41.26 33.62 -50.69
N ALA A 6 -40.35 32.72 -51.07
CA ALA A 6 -39.04 32.55 -50.52
C ALA A 6 -38.08 33.67 -50.94
N PRO A 7 -37.15 34.15 -50.14
CA PRO A 7 -36.10 35.06 -50.57
C PRO A 7 -34.89 34.25 -51.08
N ARG A 8 -34.30 34.78 -52.16
CA ARG A 8 -33.11 34.32 -52.89
C ARG A 8 -31.88 34.32 -52.03
N MET A 9 -31.08 33.24 -52.12
CA MET A 9 -29.71 33.20 -51.67
C MET A 9 -28.84 34.12 -52.54
N ALA A 10 -28.11 35.03 -51.88
CA ALA A 10 -26.99 35.78 -52.43
C ALA A 10 -25.69 35.02 -52.21
N ALA A 11 -24.94 34.78 -53.29
CA ALA A 11 -23.62 34.20 -53.30
C ALA A 11 -22.64 35.19 -52.72
N THR A 12 -21.93 34.84 -51.60
CA THR A 12 -20.77 35.56 -51.10
C THR A 12 -19.47 34.84 -51.50
N ALA A 13 -18.56 35.63 -52.02
CA ALA A 13 -17.23 35.25 -52.50
C ALA A 13 -16.35 34.62 -51.40
N PRO A 14 -15.29 33.87 -51.77
CA PRO A 14 -14.42 33.24 -50.77
C PRO A 14 -13.55 34.28 -50.06
N GLN A 15 -13.61 34.28 -48.71
CA GLN A 15 -12.70 35.06 -47.89
C GLN A 15 -11.34 34.35 -47.79
N ASP A 16 -10.31 35.10 -48.07
CA ASP A 16 -8.90 34.73 -47.89
C ASP A 16 -8.67 34.22 -46.45
N THR A 17 -8.16 32.98 -46.36
CA THR A 17 -7.65 32.44 -45.10
C THR A 17 -6.28 33.06 -44.83
N ALA A 18 -6.20 33.88 -43.75
CA ALA A 18 -4.94 34.37 -43.22
C ALA A 18 -4.07 33.21 -42.73
N PRO A 19 -2.75 33.21 -42.95
CA PRO A 19 -1.85 32.17 -42.46
C PRO A 19 -1.81 32.16 -40.91
N ALA A 20 -1.75 30.96 -40.33
CA ALA A 20 -1.61 30.75 -38.92
C ALA A 20 -0.40 31.54 -38.35
N PRO A 21 -0.48 32.12 -37.15
CA PRO A 21 0.61 32.92 -36.62
C PRO A 21 1.83 32.02 -36.33
N GLY A 22 2.90 32.23 -37.07
CA GLY A 22 4.20 31.61 -36.85
C GLY A 22 4.70 31.93 -35.44
N MET A 23 5.22 30.91 -34.75
CA MET A 23 5.85 31.06 -33.45
C MET A 23 6.93 32.17 -33.48
N SER A 24 6.84 33.17 -32.58
CA SER A 24 7.81 34.24 -32.52
C SER A 24 9.21 33.68 -32.20
N ALA A 25 10.25 34.30 -32.78
CA ALA A 25 11.65 33.92 -32.56
C ALA A 25 12.05 33.79 -31.08
N ALA A 26 11.34 34.52 -30.20
CA ALA A 26 11.53 34.44 -28.76
C ALA A 26 10.94 33.09 -28.17
N LYS A 27 9.83 32.59 -28.70
CA LYS A 27 9.29 31.30 -28.31
C LYS A 27 10.15 30.14 -28.82
N LEU A 28 10.66 30.25 -30.04
CA LEU A 28 11.56 29.25 -30.62
C LEU A 28 12.90 29.18 -29.83
N LYS A 29 13.49 30.32 -29.44
CA LYS A 29 14.67 30.35 -28.56
C LYS A 29 14.39 29.70 -27.19
N ARG A 30 13.24 29.93 -26.58
CA ARG A 30 12.88 29.29 -25.31
C ARG A 30 12.74 27.76 -25.45
N VAL A 31 12.10 27.27 -26.49
CA VAL A 31 11.97 25.82 -26.76
C VAL A 31 13.34 25.17 -27.00
N LEU A 32 14.20 25.82 -27.79
CA LEU A 32 15.58 25.36 -28.03
C LEU A 32 16.44 25.40 -26.75
N TRP A 33 16.22 26.37 -25.87
CA TRP A 33 16.92 26.44 -24.57
C TRP A 33 16.48 25.31 -23.63
N TRP A 34 15.18 24.98 -23.61
CA TRP A 34 14.63 23.85 -22.83
C TRP A 34 15.11 22.50 -23.37
N LEU A 35 15.22 22.33 -24.70
CA LEU A 35 15.76 21.12 -25.30
C LEU A 35 17.27 20.96 -25.05
N ALA A 36 18.02 22.04 -25.05
CA ALA A 36 19.44 22.04 -24.67
C ALA A 36 19.64 21.76 -23.16
N ALA A 37 18.79 22.30 -22.30
CA ALA A 37 18.81 22.03 -20.85
C ALA A 37 18.45 20.56 -20.55
N LEU A 38 17.48 19.97 -21.24
CA LEU A 38 17.15 18.54 -21.13
C LEU A 38 18.28 17.64 -21.66
N GLY A 39 18.98 18.03 -22.71
CA GLY A 39 20.16 17.33 -23.20
C GLY A 39 21.34 17.36 -22.22
N LEU A 40 21.57 18.48 -21.55
CA LEU A 40 22.60 18.63 -20.51
C LEU A 40 22.26 17.86 -19.23
N ILE A 41 20.99 17.79 -18.84
CA ILE A 41 20.52 16.96 -17.73
C ILE A 41 20.68 15.46 -18.06
N GLY A 42 20.37 15.05 -19.29
CA GLY A 42 20.61 13.67 -19.77
C GLY A 42 22.10 13.30 -19.74
N LEU A 43 22.99 14.23 -20.13
CA LEU A 43 24.44 14.01 -20.11
C LEU A 43 25.01 14.00 -18.68
N ALA A 44 24.47 14.83 -17.79
CA ALA A 44 24.86 14.86 -16.37
C ALA A 44 24.40 13.57 -15.64
N VAL A 45 23.23 13.04 -15.98
CA VAL A 45 22.74 11.76 -15.46
C VAL A 45 23.59 10.60 -15.99
N PHE A 46 24.04 10.66 -17.25
CA PHE A 46 24.91 9.62 -17.85
C PHE A 46 26.33 9.66 -17.27
N MET A 47 26.87 10.85 -16.95
CA MET A 47 28.19 10.96 -16.29
C MET A 47 28.15 10.78 -14.78
N GLY A 48 27.00 10.98 -14.12
CA GLY A 48 26.80 10.72 -12.68
C GLY A 48 26.62 9.23 -12.35
N TRP A 49 26.37 8.39 -13.33
CA TRP A 49 26.19 6.96 -13.12
C TRP A 49 27.47 6.19 -12.87
N GLY A 50 28.63 6.75 -13.25
CA GLY A 50 29.94 6.11 -13.02
C GLY A 50 30.43 6.12 -11.56
N SER A 51 29.86 6.95 -10.67
CA SER A 51 30.33 7.09 -9.29
C SER A 51 29.41 6.46 -8.23
N LYS A 52 28.29 5.83 -8.62
CA LYS A 52 27.37 5.14 -7.70
C LYS A 52 27.49 3.62 -7.66
N ILE A 53 28.47 3.05 -8.35
CA ILE A 53 28.69 1.58 -8.38
C ILE A 53 29.20 1.06 -7.02
N ASP A 54 29.86 1.89 -6.21
CA ASP A 54 30.40 1.46 -4.92
C ASP A 54 29.35 1.24 -3.81
N ASN A 55 28.18 1.89 -3.89
CA ASN A 55 27.14 1.71 -2.88
C ASN A 55 26.26 0.47 -3.10
N SER A 56 26.13 0.01 -4.35
CA SER A 56 25.42 -1.25 -4.66
C SER A 56 26.24 -2.47 -4.23
N ALA A 57 27.56 -2.40 -4.30
CA ALA A 57 28.46 -3.46 -3.82
C ALA A 57 28.41 -3.63 -2.29
N ASN A 58 28.13 -2.55 -1.53
CA ASN A 58 27.94 -2.63 -0.09
C ASN A 58 26.55 -3.17 0.30
N ALA A 59 25.51 -2.91 -0.46
CA ALA A 59 24.19 -3.52 -0.27
C ALA A 59 24.23 -5.03 -0.55
N LEU A 60 24.98 -5.44 -1.59
CA LEU A 60 25.23 -6.86 -1.88
C LEU A 60 26.06 -7.54 -0.78
N LYS A 61 27.07 -6.86 -0.24
CA LYS A 61 27.84 -7.37 0.91
C LYS A 61 26.97 -7.54 2.15
N THR A 62 26.05 -6.64 2.43
CA THR A 62 25.12 -6.74 3.57
C THR A 62 24.10 -7.87 3.35
N ALA A 63 23.59 -8.07 2.15
CA ALA A 63 22.72 -9.19 1.83
C ALA A 63 23.47 -10.55 1.89
N MET A 64 24.73 -10.59 1.44
CA MET A 64 25.58 -11.78 1.54
C MET A 64 26.08 -12.06 2.97
N THR A 65 26.18 -11.08 3.85
CA THR A 65 26.63 -11.27 5.24
C THR A 65 25.53 -11.88 6.12
N PHE A 66 24.25 -11.76 5.73
CA PHE A 66 23.15 -12.43 6.42
C PHE A 66 23.01 -13.93 6.08
N VAL A 67 23.70 -14.40 5.03
CA VAL A 67 23.72 -15.83 4.63
C VAL A 67 24.92 -16.58 5.22
N ASN A 68 25.89 -15.89 5.82
CA ASN A 68 27.16 -16.48 6.24
C ASN A 68 27.39 -16.43 7.76
N THR A 69 26.52 -17.12 8.53
CA THR A 69 26.86 -17.58 9.87
C THR A 69 26.55 -19.08 10.00
N ASP A 70 27.32 -19.92 9.31
CA ASP A 70 27.91 -21.12 9.87
C ASP A 70 28.78 -21.82 8.81
N GLU A 71 30.00 -22.11 9.25
CA GLU A 71 31.13 -22.60 8.51
C GLU A 71 30.88 -24.03 7.99
N LYS A 72 30.73 -24.17 6.66
CA LYS A 72 31.35 -25.24 5.81
C LYS A 72 30.90 -25.08 4.35
N THR A 73 31.89 -24.65 3.54
CA THR A 73 31.94 -24.72 2.05
C THR A 73 30.62 -24.64 1.27
N PRO A 74 30.36 -23.50 0.59
CA PRO A 74 29.24 -23.38 -0.33
C PRO A 74 29.67 -23.74 -1.75
N ASP A 75 29.77 -25.03 -2.05
CA ASP A 75 29.98 -25.49 -3.43
C ASP A 75 28.73 -26.10 -4.07
N ARG A 76 27.56 -25.81 -3.55
CA ARG A 76 26.26 -26.19 -4.18
C ARG A 76 25.17 -25.27 -3.74
N LEU A 77 24.85 -24.25 -4.54
CA LEU A 77 23.49 -23.75 -4.66
C LEU A 77 22.72 -24.73 -5.57
N ALA A 78 22.72 -25.99 -5.21
CA ALA A 78 21.66 -26.87 -5.64
C ALA A 78 20.38 -26.32 -4.99
N TRP A 79 19.31 -26.17 -5.74
CA TRP A 79 17.94 -26.05 -5.25
C TRP A 79 17.56 -27.34 -4.49
N ASN A 80 18.37 -27.73 -3.53
CA ASN A 80 17.90 -28.51 -2.43
C ASN A 80 17.08 -27.52 -1.61
N LEU A 81 15.82 -27.29 -2.05
CA LEU A 81 14.75 -26.92 -1.17
C LEU A 81 14.80 -27.93 -0.02
N SER A 82 15.70 -27.67 0.95
CA SER A 82 15.72 -28.36 2.22
C SER A 82 14.48 -27.91 2.97
N ILE A 83 13.35 -28.44 2.52
CA ILE A 83 12.02 -28.31 3.16
C ILE A 83 12.03 -29.07 4.50
N ASP A 84 13.11 -29.79 4.78
CA ASP A 84 13.20 -30.72 5.92
C ASP A 84 13.44 -30.06 7.28
N GLY A 85 13.68 -28.76 7.34
CA GLY A 85 14.09 -28.09 8.59
C GLY A 85 13.05 -27.26 9.35
N ALA A 86 11.87 -26.98 8.82
CA ALA A 86 10.96 -25.96 9.39
C ALA A 86 9.52 -26.39 9.57
N ILE A 87 9.19 -27.65 9.69
CA ILE A 87 7.81 -28.08 9.94
C ILE A 87 7.74 -28.91 11.22
N ALA A 88 7.41 -28.21 12.31
CA ALA A 88 6.75 -28.84 13.44
C ALA A 88 5.49 -29.53 12.91
N THR A 89 5.35 -30.82 13.20
CA THR A 89 4.23 -31.66 12.86
C THR A 89 2.94 -31.13 13.46
N THR A 90 2.28 -30.22 12.78
CA THR A 90 0.85 -30.00 12.96
C THR A 90 0.15 -30.95 12.02
N SER A 91 -0.57 -31.92 12.57
CA SER A 91 -1.43 -32.86 11.86
C SER A 91 -2.47 -32.06 11.06
N VAL A 92 -2.18 -31.85 9.79
CA VAL A 92 -3.18 -31.36 8.83
C VAL A 92 -4.09 -32.54 8.54
N THR A 93 -5.30 -32.49 9.09
CA THR A 93 -6.42 -33.32 8.66
C THR A 93 -6.60 -33.10 7.16
N THR A 94 -6.39 -34.16 6.39
CA THR A 94 -6.68 -34.24 4.95
C THR A 94 -8.10 -33.73 4.73
N PRO A 95 -8.33 -32.65 3.94
CA PRO A 95 -9.67 -32.29 3.54
C PRO A 95 -10.19 -33.38 2.62
N THR A 96 -11.33 -33.95 2.98
CA THR A 96 -12.13 -34.89 2.16
C THR A 96 -12.33 -34.25 0.78
N ALA A 97 -12.09 -35.05 -0.26
CA ALA A 97 -12.17 -34.66 -1.68
C ALA A 97 -13.62 -34.28 -2.07
N THR A 98 -14.00 -33.04 -1.86
CA THR A 98 -15.23 -32.46 -2.39
C THR A 98 -14.94 -31.01 -2.85
N ASN A 99 -14.93 -30.83 -4.18
CA ASN A 99 -14.82 -29.54 -4.88
C ASN A 99 -13.44 -28.86 -4.87
N LEU A 100 -12.39 -29.57 -5.30
CA LEU A 100 -11.15 -28.93 -5.70
C LEU A 100 -11.40 -28.15 -7.01
N THR A 101 -11.31 -26.83 -6.99
CA THR A 101 -11.25 -26.04 -8.21
C THR A 101 -10.08 -26.56 -9.06
N PRO A 102 -10.28 -26.89 -10.34
CA PRO A 102 -9.17 -27.33 -11.19
C PRO A 102 -8.05 -26.29 -11.18
N ILE A 103 -6.81 -26.73 -11.07
CA ILE A 103 -5.63 -25.83 -10.97
C ILE A 103 -5.65 -24.77 -12.10
N ALA A 104 -6.05 -25.18 -13.31
CA ALA A 104 -6.16 -24.28 -14.46
C ALA A 104 -7.14 -23.10 -14.28
N LEU A 105 -8.07 -23.16 -13.35
CA LEU A 105 -9.03 -22.09 -13.03
C LEU A 105 -8.55 -21.18 -11.88
N MET A 106 -7.41 -21.47 -11.30
CA MET A 106 -6.82 -20.66 -10.22
C MET A 106 -6.07 -19.44 -10.79
N SER A 107 -5.83 -18.44 -9.95
CA SER A 107 -4.95 -17.33 -10.30
C SER A 107 -3.51 -17.82 -10.56
N ALA A 108 -2.72 -17.07 -11.34
CA ALA A 108 -1.34 -17.45 -11.61
C ALA A 108 -0.51 -17.65 -10.33
N GLU A 109 -0.74 -16.84 -9.29
CA GLU A 109 -0.10 -17.01 -7.99
C GLU A 109 -0.53 -18.31 -7.32
N ALA A 110 -1.81 -18.61 -7.28
CA ALA A 110 -2.31 -19.86 -6.69
C ALA A 110 -1.79 -21.10 -7.45
N ARG A 111 -1.60 -21.01 -8.77
CA ARG A 111 -0.99 -22.06 -9.59
C ARG A 111 0.50 -22.23 -9.30
N LEU A 112 1.25 -21.13 -9.14
CA LEU A 112 2.65 -21.18 -8.72
C LEU A 112 2.78 -21.87 -7.35
N ILE A 113 1.90 -21.52 -6.42
CA ILE A 113 1.80 -22.16 -5.10
C ILE A 113 1.51 -23.66 -5.22
N ALA A 114 0.56 -24.04 -6.08
CA ALA A 114 0.24 -25.46 -6.31
C ALA A 114 1.45 -26.24 -6.87
N ILE A 115 2.27 -25.63 -7.74
CA ILE A 115 3.51 -26.23 -8.23
C ILE A 115 4.48 -26.50 -7.07
N TYR A 116 4.67 -25.56 -6.16
CA TYR A 116 5.50 -25.77 -4.97
C TYR A 116 4.97 -26.89 -4.06
N GLN A 117 3.64 -27.00 -3.92
CA GLN A 117 3.00 -28.09 -3.16
C GLN A 117 3.22 -29.45 -3.82
N LEU A 118 3.09 -29.55 -5.15
CA LEU A 118 3.39 -30.75 -5.92
C LEU A 118 4.86 -31.18 -5.78
N LEU A 119 5.80 -30.22 -5.81
CA LEU A 119 7.21 -30.52 -5.57
C LEU A 119 7.46 -31.07 -4.19
N ARG A 120 6.82 -30.49 -3.18
CA ARG A 120 6.91 -30.94 -1.80
C ARG A 120 6.35 -32.34 -1.59
N SER A 121 5.27 -32.71 -2.27
CA SER A 121 4.68 -34.06 -2.23
C SER A 121 5.47 -35.09 -3.08
N GLY A 122 6.51 -34.65 -3.82
CA GLY A 122 7.30 -35.51 -4.71
C GLY A 122 6.68 -35.72 -6.10
N GLU A 123 5.58 -35.06 -6.41
CA GLU A 123 4.83 -35.18 -7.67
C GLU A 123 5.49 -34.36 -8.79
N ARG A 124 6.79 -34.65 -9.07
CA ARG A 124 7.62 -33.84 -9.99
C ARG A 124 7.08 -33.76 -11.41
N ALA A 125 6.50 -34.85 -11.93
CA ALA A 125 5.94 -34.87 -13.29
C ALA A 125 4.73 -33.94 -13.41
N MET A 126 3.86 -33.91 -12.39
CA MET A 126 2.71 -33.01 -12.33
C MET A 126 3.17 -31.56 -12.15
N ALA A 127 4.16 -31.32 -11.30
CA ALA A 127 4.74 -29.99 -11.11
C ALA A 127 5.32 -29.44 -12.42
N LEU A 128 6.06 -30.24 -13.19
CA LEU A 128 6.62 -29.85 -14.50
C LEU A 128 5.49 -29.53 -15.50
N SER A 129 4.47 -30.37 -15.59
CA SER A 129 3.32 -30.14 -16.50
C SER A 129 2.58 -28.85 -16.14
N GLU A 130 2.33 -28.61 -14.84
CA GLU A 130 1.65 -27.39 -14.40
C GLU A 130 2.51 -26.12 -14.56
N ALA A 131 3.84 -26.22 -14.37
CA ALA A 131 4.76 -25.12 -14.67
C ALA A 131 4.75 -24.78 -16.16
N GLN A 132 4.69 -25.79 -17.04
CA GLN A 132 4.56 -25.58 -18.50
C GLN A 132 3.25 -24.85 -18.82
N ASN A 133 2.13 -25.30 -18.25
CA ASN A 133 0.81 -24.68 -18.47
C ASN A 133 0.81 -23.23 -17.95
N LEU A 134 1.37 -23.00 -16.75
CA LEU A 134 1.45 -21.67 -16.17
C LEU A 134 2.25 -20.72 -17.05
N THR A 135 3.40 -21.15 -17.59
CA THR A 135 4.23 -20.32 -18.47
C THR A 135 3.59 -20.09 -19.83
N SER A 136 2.77 -21.01 -20.32
CA SER A 136 2.00 -20.84 -21.57
C SER A 136 0.89 -19.80 -21.39
N ASP A 137 0.19 -19.81 -20.26
CA ASP A 137 -0.91 -18.90 -19.98
C ASP A 137 -0.42 -17.51 -19.55
N TYR A 138 0.74 -17.45 -18.87
CA TYR A 138 1.37 -16.21 -18.39
C TYR A 138 2.84 -16.12 -18.86
N PRO A 139 3.09 -15.87 -20.15
CA PRO A 139 4.46 -15.83 -20.71
C PRO A 139 5.31 -14.67 -20.18
N ASN A 140 4.71 -13.68 -19.53
CA ASN A 140 5.38 -12.57 -18.88
C ASN A 140 5.65 -12.79 -17.38
N PHE A 141 5.41 -14.01 -16.84
CA PHE A 141 5.68 -14.35 -15.45
C PHE A 141 7.08 -14.96 -15.29
N GLN A 142 8.09 -14.12 -15.10
CA GLN A 142 9.52 -14.51 -15.09
C GLN A 142 9.85 -15.60 -14.06
N LEU A 143 9.30 -15.53 -12.84
CA LEU A 143 9.53 -16.56 -11.82
C LEU A 143 8.96 -17.94 -12.24
N ALA A 144 7.80 -17.96 -12.89
CA ALA A 144 7.23 -19.20 -13.41
C ALA A 144 8.10 -19.79 -14.52
N GLN A 145 8.66 -18.95 -15.40
CA GLN A 145 9.59 -19.37 -16.44
C GLN A 145 10.88 -19.97 -15.86
N LEU A 146 11.45 -19.32 -14.84
CA LEU A 146 12.64 -19.83 -14.14
C LEU A 146 12.35 -21.20 -13.51
N LEU A 147 11.23 -21.34 -12.79
CA LEU A 147 10.82 -22.58 -12.16
C LEU A 147 10.60 -23.70 -13.19
N TYR A 148 9.95 -23.38 -14.32
CA TYR A 148 9.74 -24.35 -15.41
C TYR A 148 11.08 -24.82 -16.02
N ALA A 149 12.04 -23.91 -16.27
CA ALA A 149 13.34 -24.22 -16.80
C ALA A 149 14.13 -25.13 -15.85
N ASP A 150 14.10 -24.86 -14.53
CA ASP A 150 14.76 -25.67 -13.51
C ASP A 150 14.16 -27.08 -13.42
N LEU A 151 12.83 -27.21 -13.43
CA LEU A 151 12.14 -28.50 -13.44
C LEU A 151 12.42 -29.31 -14.70
N LEU A 152 12.51 -28.62 -15.86
CA LEU A 152 12.85 -29.28 -17.12
C LEU A 152 14.28 -29.83 -17.10
N ALA A 153 15.25 -29.06 -16.62
CA ALA A 153 16.62 -29.50 -16.45
C ALA A 153 16.73 -30.69 -15.48
N ALA A 154 16.04 -30.58 -14.33
CA ALA A 154 15.99 -31.67 -13.35
C ALA A 154 15.40 -32.96 -13.94
N SER A 155 14.41 -32.86 -14.83
CA SER A 155 13.83 -34.04 -15.54
C SER A 155 14.83 -34.71 -16.49
N ALA A 156 15.79 -33.95 -17.01
CA ALA A 156 16.87 -34.43 -17.85
C ALA A 156 18.13 -34.88 -17.05
N ASN A 157 18.02 -35.01 -15.73
CA ASN A 157 19.13 -35.25 -14.81
C ASN A 157 20.28 -34.23 -14.93
N GLN A 158 19.95 -33.01 -15.30
CA GLN A 158 20.85 -31.88 -15.34
C GLN A 158 20.58 -30.95 -14.16
N THR A 159 21.61 -30.40 -13.58
CA THR A 159 21.49 -29.31 -12.60
C THR A 159 21.86 -28.01 -13.28
N ILE A 160 20.99 -27.02 -13.22
CA ILE A 160 21.33 -25.66 -13.63
C ILE A 160 22.05 -25.02 -12.45
N ASP A 161 23.34 -24.73 -12.61
CA ASP A 161 24.00 -23.81 -11.68
C ASP A 161 23.63 -22.38 -12.07
N LEU A 162 22.87 -21.71 -11.21
CA LEU A 162 22.47 -20.33 -11.46
C LEU A 162 23.67 -19.38 -11.60
N SER A 163 24.83 -19.74 -11.02
CA SER A 163 26.08 -18.98 -11.19
C SER A 163 26.67 -19.07 -12.59
N ASP A 164 26.31 -20.12 -13.34
CA ASP A 164 26.75 -20.29 -14.74
C ASP A 164 25.87 -19.51 -15.72
N LEU A 165 24.64 -19.12 -15.30
CA LEU A 165 23.72 -18.38 -16.14
C LEU A 165 24.05 -16.88 -16.24
N ALA A 166 24.82 -16.34 -15.29
CA ALA A 166 25.14 -14.92 -15.28
C ALA A 166 26.51 -14.65 -14.64
N PRO A 167 27.37 -13.83 -15.26
CA PRO A 167 28.64 -13.41 -14.66
C PRO A 167 28.39 -12.74 -13.29
N LYS A 168 29.21 -13.02 -12.30
CA LYS A 168 29.13 -12.40 -10.97
C LYS A 168 29.09 -10.87 -11.10
N ASN A 169 28.18 -10.23 -10.38
CA ASN A 169 27.94 -8.77 -10.43
C ASN A 169 27.38 -8.21 -11.74
N SER A 170 26.89 -9.05 -12.66
CA SER A 170 26.14 -8.61 -13.83
C SER A 170 24.71 -8.21 -13.45
N GLU A 171 24.05 -7.43 -14.32
CA GLU A 171 22.65 -7.10 -14.17
C GLU A 171 21.76 -8.37 -14.14
N GLN A 172 22.12 -9.37 -14.93
CA GLN A 172 21.46 -10.68 -14.95
C GLN A 172 21.57 -11.39 -13.60
N ALA A 173 22.74 -11.34 -12.94
CA ALA A 173 22.91 -11.93 -11.60
C ALA A 173 22.04 -11.22 -10.56
N ILE A 174 21.90 -9.89 -10.64
CA ILE A 174 21.01 -9.11 -9.76
C ILE A 174 19.55 -9.50 -10.00
N GLN A 175 19.11 -9.60 -11.25
CA GLN A 175 17.75 -10.02 -11.61
C GLN A 175 17.46 -11.44 -11.12
N LEU A 176 18.40 -12.36 -11.29
CA LEU A 176 18.26 -13.73 -10.82
C LEU A 176 18.15 -13.80 -9.29
N ALA A 177 19.00 -13.08 -8.57
CA ALA A 177 18.91 -12.99 -7.10
C ALA A 177 17.56 -12.40 -6.64
N ALA A 178 17.02 -11.45 -7.38
CA ALA A 178 15.69 -10.88 -7.09
C ALA A 178 14.56 -11.90 -7.30
N LEU A 179 14.63 -12.75 -8.34
CA LEU A 179 13.66 -13.85 -8.55
C LEU A 179 13.78 -14.94 -7.46
N VAL A 180 14.98 -15.27 -7.04
CA VAL A 180 15.20 -16.18 -5.89
C VAL A 180 14.54 -15.60 -4.63
N ARG A 181 14.78 -14.32 -4.36
CA ARG A 181 14.17 -13.65 -3.21
C ARG A 181 12.63 -13.59 -3.31
N GLU A 182 12.09 -13.37 -4.49
CA GLU A 182 10.65 -13.45 -4.73
C GLU A 182 10.10 -14.84 -4.39
N SER A 183 10.78 -15.90 -4.86
CA SER A 183 10.40 -17.28 -4.56
C SER A 183 10.39 -17.57 -3.04
N GLU A 184 11.42 -17.15 -2.32
CA GLU A 184 11.52 -17.31 -0.86
C GLU A 184 10.35 -16.63 -0.15
N LEU A 185 10.04 -15.37 -0.49
CA LEU A 185 8.94 -14.62 0.11
C LEU A 185 7.57 -15.25 -0.16
N ARG A 186 7.37 -15.79 -1.36
CA ARG A 186 6.14 -16.51 -1.70
C ARG A 186 6.01 -17.82 -0.93
N LEU A 187 7.10 -18.57 -0.78
CA LEU A 187 7.13 -19.79 0.04
C LEU A 187 6.88 -19.47 1.52
N GLN A 188 7.49 -18.41 2.04
CA GLN A 188 7.27 -17.97 3.42
C GLN A 188 5.80 -17.61 3.66
N ALA A 189 5.15 -16.95 2.72
CA ALA A 189 3.73 -16.59 2.81
C ALA A 189 2.80 -17.81 2.94
N LEU A 190 3.20 -19.00 2.45
CA LEU A 190 2.44 -20.24 2.61
C LEU A 190 2.44 -20.79 4.04
N THR A 191 3.51 -20.53 4.78
CA THR A 191 3.68 -21.04 6.15
C THR A 191 3.28 -20.02 7.21
N GLU A 192 3.27 -18.75 6.85
CA GLU A 192 3.03 -17.63 7.76
C GLU A 192 1.72 -16.90 7.45
N VAL A 193 0.67 -17.66 7.14
CA VAL A 193 -0.67 -17.10 6.91
C VAL A 193 -1.21 -16.51 8.22
N PRO A 194 -1.78 -15.29 8.20
CA PRO A 194 -2.44 -14.74 9.37
C PRO A 194 -3.54 -15.68 9.88
N ALA A 195 -3.63 -15.86 11.20
CA ALA A 195 -4.63 -16.72 11.78
C ALA A 195 -6.06 -16.24 11.43
N PRO A 196 -7.00 -17.12 11.11
CA PRO A 196 -8.38 -16.73 10.83
C PRO A 196 -8.97 -15.87 11.96
N GLY A 197 -9.69 -14.82 11.61
CA GLY A 197 -10.30 -13.91 12.59
C GLY A 197 -9.31 -12.98 13.29
N THR A 198 -8.10 -12.82 12.74
CA THR A 198 -7.15 -11.80 13.20
C THR A 198 -7.11 -10.60 12.26
N LEU A 199 -6.75 -9.45 12.81
CA LEU A 199 -6.59 -8.19 12.09
C LEU A 199 -5.26 -7.53 12.48
N PRO A 200 -4.70 -6.64 11.63
CA PRO A 200 -3.57 -5.83 12.02
C PRO A 200 -3.87 -5.00 13.26
N SER A 201 -2.96 -4.98 14.23
CA SER A 201 -3.10 -4.21 15.48
C SER A 201 -3.24 -2.70 15.25
N ASN A 202 -2.92 -2.24 14.05
CA ASN A 202 -3.12 -0.86 13.62
C ASN A 202 -4.61 -0.49 13.45
N PHE A 203 -5.50 -1.46 13.27
CA PHE A 203 -6.95 -1.25 13.18
C PHE A 203 -7.55 -1.22 14.59
N VAL A 204 -7.63 -0.04 15.22
CA VAL A 204 -8.11 0.12 16.60
C VAL A 204 -9.63 0.14 16.67
N ALA A 205 -10.28 0.83 15.73
CA ALA A 205 -11.73 0.82 15.60
C ALA A 205 -12.12 1.07 14.15
N LEU A 206 -13.00 0.23 13.62
CA LEU A 206 -13.56 0.37 12.28
C LEU A 206 -15.09 0.35 12.40
N PRO A 207 -15.79 1.42 12.00
CA PRO A 207 -17.25 1.49 12.08
C PRO A 207 -17.90 0.58 11.03
N PRO A 208 -19.18 0.25 11.17
CA PRO A 208 -19.92 -0.56 10.19
C PRO A 208 -19.91 0.01 8.77
N SER A 209 -19.73 1.32 8.62
CA SER A 209 -19.61 1.99 7.32
C SER A 209 -18.28 1.72 6.62
N THR A 210 -17.23 1.32 7.33
CA THR A 210 -15.95 0.93 6.72
C THR A 210 -16.15 -0.34 5.90
N ARG A 211 -16.17 -0.20 4.58
CA ARG A 211 -16.45 -1.30 3.66
C ARG A 211 -15.25 -2.20 3.44
N ASN A 212 -14.06 -1.62 3.42
CA ASN A 212 -12.80 -2.33 3.22
C ASN A 212 -11.61 -1.59 3.85
N ALA A 213 -10.51 -2.31 4.03
CA ALA A 213 -9.25 -1.80 4.53
C ALA A 213 -8.08 -2.57 3.92
N ILE A 214 -6.93 -1.91 3.77
CA ILE A 214 -5.70 -2.51 3.26
C ILE A 214 -4.64 -2.44 4.36
N ALA A 215 -3.88 -3.54 4.50
CA ALA A 215 -2.65 -3.57 5.28
C ALA A 215 -1.51 -4.17 4.46
N ILE A 216 -0.35 -3.54 4.51
CA ILE A 216 0.83 -3.90 3.74
C ILE A 216 1.95 -4.26 4.70
N ASP A 217 2.49 -5.47 4.55
CA ASP A 217 3.68 -5.98 5.23
C ASP A 217 4.84 -5.99 4.24
N ALA A 218 5.72 -5.02 4.35
CA ALA A 218 6.84 -4.87 3.43
C ALA A 218 7.89 -5.98 3.59
N SER A 219 8.08 -6.49 4.82
CA SER A 219 9.04 -7.55 5.10
C SER A 219 8.69 -8.88 4.43
N ARG A 220 7.39 -9.10 4.20
CA ARG A 220 6.84 -10.30 3.58
C ARG A 220 6.47 -10.11 2.11
N ALA A 221 6.59 -8.89 1.58
CA ALA A 221 6.10 -8.51 0.25
C ALA A 221 4.61 -8.86 0.06
N ARG A 222 3.77 -8.59 1.08
CA ARG A 222 2.33 -8.94 1.08
C ARG A 222 1.44 -7.74 1.30
N LEU A 223 0.35 -7.70 0.52
CA LEU A 223 -0.80 -6.82 0.70
C LEU A 223 -1.99 -7.66 1.12
N TYR A 224 -2.59 -7.29 2.25
CA TYR A 224 -3.78 -7.91 2.81
C TYR A 224 -4.98 -7.00 2.60
N TRP A 225 -6.02 -7.53 1.95
CA TRP A 225 -7.26 -6.84 1.68
C TRP A 225 -8.39 -7.39 2.54
N PHE A 226 -8.98 -6.51 3.34
CA PHE A 226 -10.08 -6.84 4.23
C PHE A 226 -11.38 -6.25 3.71
N LYS A 227 -12.47 -7.02 3.80
CA LYS A 227 -13.83 -6.57 3.52
C LYS A 227 -14.71 -6.69 4.75
N ASN A 228 -15.58 -5.72 4.92
CA ASN A 228 -16.62 -5.78 5.93
C ASN A 228 -17.77 -6.66 5.40
N THR A 229 -18.03 -7.78 6.05
CA THR A 229 -19.09 -8.74 5.72
C THR A 229 -20.32 -8.59 6.62
N ALA A 230 -20.33 -7.61 7.55
CA ALA A 230 -21.46 -7.34 8.42
C ALA A 230 -22.69 -6.90 7.61
N LYS A 231 -23.87 -7.31 8.07
CA LYS A 231 -25.14 -6.83 7.54
C LYS A 231 -25.44 -5.43 8.07
N PRO A 232 -26.31 -4.67 7.39
CA PRO A 232 -26.75 -3.38 7.90
C PRO A 232 -27.28 -3.49 9.34
N GLY A 233 -26.77 -2.65 10.23
CA GLY A 233 -27.12 -2.63 11.66
C GLY A 233 -26.30 -3.58 12.54
N GLU A 234 -25.44 -4.42 11.98
CA GLU A 234 -24.50 -5.23 12.75
C GLU A 234 -23.15 -4.50 12.94
N PRO A 235 -22.39 -4.83 14.00
CA PRO A 235 -21.02 -4.40 14.16
C PRO A 235 -20.15 -4.79 12.96
N ALA A 236 -19.12 -4.00 12.66
CA ALA A 236 -18.20 -4.31 11.57
C ALA A 236 -17.56 -5.70 11.76
N ASN A 237 -17.58 -6.49 10.70
CA ASN A 237 -16.94 -7.79 10.63
C ASN A 237 -15.93 -7.80 9.47
N MET A 238 -14.70 -7.40 9.76
CA MET A 238 -13.63 -7.32 8.78
C MET A 238 -13.02 -8.70 8.56
N VAL A 239 -13.13 -9.22 7.34
CA VAL A 239 -12.62 -10.52 6.94
C VAL A 239 -11.52 -10.33 5.91
N LEU A 240 -10.39 -11.03 6.08
CA LEU A 240 -9.34 -11.10 5.07
C LEU A 240 -9.89 -11.83 3.84
N THR A 241 -10.00 -11.13 2.72
CA THR A 241 -10.55 -11.69 1.47
C THR A 241 -9.49 -11.90 0.40
N LYS A 242 -8.33 -11.24 0.53
CA LYS A 242 -7.23 -11.37 -0.41
C LYS A 242 -5.90 -11.14 0.31
N ASP A 243 -4.95 -11.99 -0.04
CA ASP A 243 -3.54 -11.92 0.29
C ASP A 243 -2.78 -11.92 -1.04
N ALA A 244 -2.17 -10.80 -1.41
CA ALA A 244 -1.53 -10.62 -2.71
C ALA A 244 -0.04 -10.30 -2.54
N TYR A 245 0.78 -10.86 -3.43
CA TYR A 245 2.18 -10.47 -3.53
C TYR A 245 2.30 -9.03 -4.06
N MET A 246 3.27 -8.28 -3.55
CA MET A 246 3.55 -6.92 -4.01
C MET A 246 5.04 -6.57 -3.97
N SER A 247 5.42 -5.54 -4.73
CA SER A 247 6.75 -4.93 -4.74
C SER A 247 6.69 -3.54 -4.12
N VAL A 248 7.76 -3.15 -3.43
CA VAL A 248 7.95 -1.81 -2.85
C VAL A 248 9.15 -1.09 -3.46
N GLY A 249 9.50 0.06 -2.93
CA GLY A 249 10.63 0.86 -3.38
C GLY A 249 11.94 0.07 -3.44
N LYS A 250 12.75 0.29 -4.47
CA LYS A 250 14.04 -0.41 -4.68
C LYS A 250 15.05 -0.20 -3.54
N GLU A 251 14.91 0.89 -2.80
CA GLU A 251 15.67 1.15 -1.57
C GLU A 251 14.89 0.75 -0.30
N GLY A 252 13.84 -0.08 -0.44
CA GLY A 252 13.00 -0.55 0.64
C GLY A 252 11.94 0.44 1.09
N VAL A 253 11.69 0.49 2.39
CA VAL A 253 10.67 1.34 3.02
C VAL A 253 11.29 2.45 3.87
N GLY A 254 10.44 3.31 4.46
CA GLY A 254 10.90 4.43 5.28
C GLY A 254 11.24 5.67 4.47
N LYS A 255 10.43 6.00 3.46
CA LYS A 255 10.56 7.21 2.65
C LYS A 255 10.67 8.46 3.51
N PHE A 256 11.67 9.30 3.18
CA PHE A 256 11.91 10.55 3.88
C PHE A 256 12.03 11.76 2.93
N VAL A 257 12.75 11.61 1.81
CA VAL A 257 12.95 12.69 0.83
C VAL A 257 12.46 12.27 -0.55
N GLU A 258 12.14 13.24 -1.39
CA GLU A 258 11.84 13.02 -2.80
C GLU A 258 13.00 12.34 -3.51
N GLY A 259 12.71 11.34 -4.36
CA GLY A 259 13.72 10.61 -5.13
C GLY A 259 14.52 9.56 -4.35
N ASP A 260 14.21 9.28 -3.07
CA ASP A 260 14.92 8.28 -2.26
C ASP A 260 14.55 6.82 -2.62
N ASN A 261 13.63 6.63 -3.58
CA ASN A 261 13.16 5.32 -4.05
C ASN A 261 12.65 4.38 -2.94
N ARG A 262 12.12 4.97 -1.86
CA ARG A 262 11.56 4.25 -0.72
C ARG A 262 10.06 4.38 -0.65
N THR A 263 9.39 3.32 -0.22
CA THR A 263 7.96 3.35 0.10
C THR A 263 7.77 3.93 1.51
N PRO A 264 6.84 4.85 1.74
CA PRO A 264 6.61 5.40 3.06
C PRO A 264 5.99 4.38 4.00
N LEU A 265 6.26 4.52 5.29
CA LEU A 265 5.60 3.80 6.38
C LEU A 265 4.60 4.72 7.07
N GLY A 266 3.40 4.21 7.39
CA GLY A 266 2.37 5.00 8.04
C GLY A 266 0.94 4.54 7.73
N VAL A 267 0.00 5.40 8.11
CA VAL A 267 -1.43 5.26 7.84
C VAL A 267 -1.83 6.23 6.76
N TYR A 268 -2.32 5.71 5.65
CA TYR A 268 -2.74 6.47 4.47
C TYR A 268 -4.20 6.17 4.11
N PHE A 269 -4.70 6.87 3.10
CA PHE A 269 -6.04 6.67 2.55
C PHE A 269 -5.99 6.82 1.03
N VAL A 270 -6.81 6.02 0.34
CA VAL A 270 -6.99 6.14 -1.11
C VAL A 270 -7.62 7.50 -1.43
N THR A 271 -7.01 8.26 -2.32
CA THR A 271 -7.49 9.63 -2.69
C THR A 271 -8.26 9.68 -4.00
N SER A 272 -7.97 8.77 -4.91
CA SER A 272 -8.63 8.65 -6.21
C SER A 272 -8.49 7.25 -6.78
N LEU A 273 -9.26 6.95 -7.82
CA LEU A 273 -9.21 5.74 -8.62
C LEU A 273 -8.82 6.18 -10.04
N LEU A 274 -7.70 5.70 -10.54
CA LEU A 274 -7.19 6.04 -11.87
C LEU A 274 -7.19 4.79 -12.75
N PRO A 275 -8.09 4.68 -13.75
CA PRO A 275 -8.11 3.54 -14.66
C PRO A 275 -6.86 3.52 -15.55
N GLY A 276 -6.36 2.34 -15.91
CA GLY A 276 -5.15 2.18 -16.72
C GLY A 276 -5.27 2.81 -18.11
N SER A 277 -6.48 2.90 -18.66
CA SER A 277 -6.73 3.57 -19.96
C SER A 277 -6.35 5.06 -19.98
N GLU A 278 -6.23 5.69 -18.80
CA GLU A 278 -5.86 7.10 -18.64
C GLU A 278 -4.38 7.27 -18.21
N LEU A 279 -3.65 6.18 -18.06
CA LEU A 279 -2.29 6.16 -17.52
C LEU A 279 -1.30 5.55 -18.53
N PRO A 280 0.00 5.92 -18.41
CA PRO A 280 1.07 5.18 -19.12
C PRO A 280 1.08 3.70 -18.72
N ASP A 281 1.51 2.81 -19.63
CA ASP A 281 1.62 1.36 -19.43
C ASP A 281 2.39 0.96 -18.16
N LEU A 282 3.31 1.80 -17.70
CA LEU A 282 4.06 1.64 -16.44
C LEU A 282 3.16 1.33 -15.23
N TYR A 283 1.92 1.82 -15.23
CA TYR A 283 0.95 1.66 -14.13
C TYR A 283 -0.03 0.50 -14.36
N GLY A 284 0.09 -0.20 -15.47
CA GLY A 284 -0.74 -1.36 -15.82
C GLY A 284 -2.23 -1.03 -15.89
N ASN A 285 -3.06 -1.87 -15.28
CA ASN A 285 -4.51 -1.73 -15.32
C ASN A 285 -5.06 -0.55 -14.53
N GLY A 286 -4.21 0.17 -13.78
CA GLY A 286 -4.59 1.40 -13.10
C GLY A 286 -3.87 1.64 -11.79
N ALA A 287 -4.33 2.66 -11.06
CA ALA A 287 -3.69 3.09 -9.82
C ALA A 287 -4.67 3.64 -8.77
N LEU A 288 -4.28 3.48 -7.51
CA LEU A 288 -4.92 4.03 -6.32
C LEU A 288 -3.92 4.98 -5.65
N PRO A 289 -3.94 6.28 -5.95
CA PRO A 289 -3.14 7.27 -5.26
C PRO A 289 -3.45 7.35 -3.77
N LEU A 290 -2.41 7.52 -2.96
CA LEU A 290 -2.48 7.68 -1.51
C LEU A 290 -2.24 9.14 -1.11
N ASN A 291 -2.75 9.54 0.07
CA ASN A 291 -2.55 10.87 0.64
C ASN A 291 -1.16 11.05 1.27
N TYR A 292 -0.11 10.62 0.57
CA TYR A 292 1.28 10.92 0.94
C TYR A 292 1.73 12.26 0.31
N PRO A 293 2.41 13.17 1.06
CA PRO A 293 2.64 13.12 2.50
C PRO A 293 1.37 13.45 3.30
N ASN A 294 1.11 12.67 4.36
CA ASN A 294 0.02 12.93 5.29
C ASN A 294 0.43 13.98 6.35
N ALA A 295 -0.44 14.28 7.32
CA ALA A 295 -0.15 15.29 8.35
C ALA A 295 1.07 14.93 9.22
N LEU A 296 1.28 13.63 9.53
CA LEU A 296 2.46 13.19 10.28
C LEU A 296 3.74 13.32 9.44
N ASP A 297 3.68 12.98 8.16
CA ASP A 297 4.82 13.12 7.25
C ASP A 297 5.23 14.58 7.09
N ILE A 298 4.24 15.50 6.96
CA ILE A 298 4.47 16.95 6.90
C ILE A 298 5.11 17.47 8.20
N LEU A 299 4.58 17.05 9.36
CA LEU A 299 5.16 17.42 10.66
C LEU A 299 6.62 16.99 10.77
N ARG A 300 6.96 15.82 10.21
CA ARG A 300 8.31 15.26 10.17
C ARG A 300 9.17 15.78 9.01
N LYS A 301 8.67 16.77 8.27
CA LYS A 301 9.36 17.39 7.13
C LYS A 301 9.75 16.40 6.03
N LYS A 302 8.99 15.32 5.89
CA LYS A 302 9.15 14.40 4.76
C LYS A 302 8.68 15.08 3.47
N THR A 303 9.35 14.76 2.36
CA THR A 303 9.10 15.39 1.05
C THR A 303 8.74 14.39 -0.03
N GLY A 304 8.41 14.89 -1.22
CA GLY A 304 7.94 14.12 -2.36
C GLY A 304 6.43 13.93 -2.35
N SER A 305 5.94 13.22 -3.36
CA SER A 305 4.51 12.94 -3.59
C SER A 305 4.37 11.72 -4.50
N GLY A 306 3.15 11.39 -4.93
CA GLY A 306 2.94 10.38 -5.97
C GLY A 306 3.19 8.94 -5.51
N ILE A 307 2.86 8.62 -4.27
CA ILE A 307 2.86 7.24 -3.77
C ILE A 307 1.52 6.61 -4.08
N TRP A 308 1.55 5.56 -4.90
CA TRP A 308 0.37 4.88 -5.42
C TRP A 308 0.46 3.37 -5.17
N LEU A 309 -0.69 2.71 -5.12
CA LEU A 309 -0.82 1.28 -5.39
C LEU A 309 -1.15 1.16 -6.87
N HIS A 310 -0.40 0.40 -7.67
CA HIS A 310 -0.64 0.29 -9.11
C HIS A 310 -0.24 -1.06 -9.68
N GLY A 311 -0.63 -1.32 -10.92
CA GLY A 311 -0.29 -2.53 -11.64
C GLY A 311 1.11 -2.53 -12.24
N THR A 312 1.38 -3.51 -13.08
CA THR A 312 2.65 -3.71 -13.82
C THR A 312 2.47 -3.39 -15.29
N PRO A 313 3.53 -2.99 -16.00
CA PRO A 313 3.51 -2.92 -17.45
C PRO A 313 3.05 -4.24 -18.08
N THR A 314 2.46 -4.17 -19.26
CA THR A 314 1.92 -5.34 -19.99
C THR A 314 2.94 -6.46 -20.17
N GLU A 315 4.23 -6.12 -20.29
CA GLU A 315 5.32 -7.07 -20.47
C GLU A 315 5.75 -7.82 -19.19
N GLN A 316 5.20 -7.43 -18.03
CA GLN A 316 5.55 -8.01 -16.73
C GLN A 316 4.29 -8.47 -15.98
N TYR A 317 4.29 -9.69 -15.48
CA TYR A 317 3.22 -10.16 -14.60
C TYR A 317 3.32 -9.54 -13.20
N VAL A 318 4.51 -9.53 -12.63
CA VAL A 318 4.86 -8.93 -11.34
C VAL A 318 6.25 -8.31 -11.40
N ARG A 319 6.61 -7.51 -10.40
CA ARG A 319 7.97 -7.02 -10.20
C ARG A 319 8.65 -7.76 -9.06
N ALA A 320 9.98 -7.76 -9.07
CA ALA A 320 10.79 -8.21 -7.93
C ALA A 320 10.39 -7.47 -6.63
N PRO A 321 10.67 -8.02 -5.44
CA PRO A 321 10.19 -7.44 -4.17
C PRO A 321 10.59 -5.99 -3.93
N LEU A 322 11.78 -5.58 -4.42
CA LEU A 322 12.34 -4.24 -4.28
C LEU A 322 12.64 -3.65 -5.66
N ALA A 323 11.61 -3.15 -6.36
CA ALA A 323 11.76 -2.75 -7.76
C ALA A 323 11.02 -1.47 -8.17
N SER A 324 10.33 -0.78 -7.26
CA SER A 324 9.64 0.47 -7.57
C SER A 324 10.46 1.70 -7.17
N GLU A 325 10.00 2.88 -7.56
CA GLU A 325 10.56 4.17 -7.12
C GLU A 325 9.84 4.72 -5.88
N GLY A 326 9.16 3.85 -5.14
CA GLY A 326 8.47 4.18 -3.89
C GLY A 326 6.99 3.81 -3.88
N CYS A 327 6.38 3.48 -5.01
CA CYS A 327 5.03 2.96 -5.10
C CYS A 327 4.95 1.51 -4.61
N VAL A 328 3.74 1.04 -4.34
CA VAL A 328 3.43 -0.37 -4.10
C VAL A 328 2.88 -0.95 -5.40
N VAL A 329 3.55 -1.96 -5.95
CA VAL A 329 3.22 -2.53 -7.26
C VAL A 329 2.65 -3.93 -7.10
N LEU A 330 1.51 -4.16 -7.72
CA LEU A 330 0.74 -5.40 -7.71
C LEU A 330 0.69 -6.01 -9.12
N SER A 331 0.27 -7.27 -9.23
CA SER A 331 -0.11 -7.81 -10.54
C SER A 331 -1.32 -7.06 -11.11
N ASN A 332 -1.45 -7.05 -12.43
CA ASN A 332 -2.61 -6.41 -13.08
C ASN A 332 -3.97 -7.00 -12.64
N PRO A 333 -4.13 -8.32 -12.49
CA PRO A 333 -5.37 -8.87 -11.93
C PRO A 333 -5.67 -8.39 -10.51
N ASP A 334 -4.64 -8.25 -9.66
CA ASP A 334 -4.83 -7.81 -8.28
C ASP A 334 -5.22 -6.34 -8.19
N ILE A 335 -4.54 -5.45 -8.92
CA ILE A 335 -4.91 -4.03 -8.92
C ILE A 335 -6.29 -3.80 -9.54
N SER A 336 -6.69 -4.56 -10.57
CA SER A 336 -8.02 -4.45 -11.16
C SER A 336 -9.11 -4.71 -10.13
N GLN A 337 -8.97 -5.77 -9.33
CA GLN A 337 -9.91 -6.07 -8.27
C GLN A 337 -9.95 -4.94 -7.21
N LEU A 338 -8.80 -4.39 -6.83
CA LEU A 338 -8.75 -3.29 -5.87
C LEU A 338 -9.42 -2.02 -6.42
N LEU A 339 -9.27 -1.73 -7.72
CA LEU A 339 -9.93 -0.58 -8.37
C LEU A 339 -11.45 -0.68 -8.34
N GLU A 340 -12.00 -1.89 -8.49
CA GLU A 340 -13.44 -2.12 -8.44
C GLU A 340 -14.03 -1.95 -7.02
N GLU A 341 -13.23 -2.22 -6.00
CA GLU A 341 -13.69 -2.38 -4.63
C GLU A 341 -13.28 -1.24 -3.68
N ALA A 342 -12.24 -0.46 -4.02
CA ALA A 342 -11.76 0.62 -3.15
C ALA A 342 -12.70 1.83 -3.16
N TYR A 343 -12.76 2.52 -2.02
CA TYR A 343 -13.57 3.72 -1.85
C TYR A 343 -12.69 4.93 -1.58
N ILE A 344 -12.87 5.96 -2.39
CA ILE A 344 -12.11 7.21 -2.29
C ILE A 344 -12.31 7.84 -0.91
N LYS A 345 -11.21 8.21 -0.24
CA LYS A 345 -11.14 8.83 1.10
C LYS A 345 -11.66 7.96 2.25
N GLU A 346 -12.14 6.75 1.97
CA GLU A 346 -12.71 5.85 2.98
C GLU A 346 -11.84 4.65 3.23
N THR A 347 -11.22 4.07 2.18
CA THR A 347 -10.33 2.92 2.32
C THR A 347 -9.04 3.31 3.02
N PRO A 348 -8.80 2.88 4.27
CA PRO A 348 -7.53 3.06 4.94
C PRO A 348 -6.49 2.09 4.38
N VAL A 349 -5.24 2.56 4.34
CA VAL A 349 -4.07 1.80 3.90
C VAL A 349 -2.97 1.94 4.94
N VAL A 350 -2.70 0.88 5.68
CA VAL A 350 -1.57 0.80 6.60
C VAL A 350 -0.38 0.21 5.84
N ILE A 351 0.75 0.91 5.82
CA ILE A 351 2.01 0.41 5.25
C ILE A 351 3.01 0.26 6.40
N ALA A 352 3.34 -0.97 6.76
CA ALA A 352 4.26 -1.30 7.84
C ALA A 352 5.49 -2.06 7.32
N GLN A 353 6.62 -1.96 8.06
CA GLN A 353 7.76 -2.84 7.84
C GLN A 353 7.35 -4.29 8.09
N SER A 354 6.64 -4.53 9.20
CA SER A 354 6.07 -5.81 9.60
C SER A 354 4.76 -5.56 10.33
N LEU A 355 3.75 -6.38 10.09
CA LEU A 355 2.45 -6.30 10.76
C LEU A 355 2.41 -7.16 12.01
N THR A 356 1.76 -6.64 13.05
CA THR A 356 1.38 -7.41 14.25
C THR A 356 -0.10 -7.72 14.15
N TRP A 357 -0.47 -8.97 14.44
CA TRP A 357 -1.83 -9.49 14.31
C TRP A 357 -2.47 -9.67 15.68
N VAL A 358 -3.75 -9.25 15.80
CA VAL A 358 -4.56 -9.38 17.02
C VAL A 358 -5.92 -9.98 16.68
N SER A 359 -6.57 -10.61 17.65
CA SER A 359 -7.91 -11.17 17.44
C SER A 359 -8.94 -10.08 17.15
N ALA A 360 -9.79 -10.27 16.15
CA ALA A 360 -10.79 -9.31 15.69
C ALA A 360 -11.79 -8.82 16.78
N PRO A 361 -12.24 -9.62 17.76
CA PRO A 361 -13.13 -9.14 18.82
C PRO A 361 -12.57 -8.00 19.68
N SER A 362 -11.24 -7.79 19.67
CA SER A 362 -10.63 -6.63 20.34
C SER A 362 -10.89 -5.30 19.62
N ILE A 363 -11.37 -5.35 18.38
CA ILE A 363 -11.77 -4.19 17.59
C ILE A 363 -13.27 -3.99 17.86
N SER A 364 -13.61 -3.49 19.04
CA SER A 364 -15.01 -3.25 19.37
C SER A 364 -15.57 -2.13 18.50
N SER A 365 -16.74 -2.37 17.92
CA SER A 365 -17.64 -1.35 17.37
C SER A 365 -18.09 -0.34 18.43
N GLU A 366 -17.79 -0.59 19.67
CA GLU A 366 -18.03 0.28 20.81
C GLU A 366 -16.81 1.14 21.11
N LEU A 367 -16.57 2.14 20.27
CA LEU A 367 -16.28 3.47 20.82
C LEU A 367 -17.59 4.10 21.35
N ALA A 368 -18.59 3.32 21.68
CA ALA A 368 -19.71 3.73 22.52
C ALA A 368 -19.17 3.93 23.93
N LEU A 369 -18.71 5.14 24.14
CA LEU A 369 -18.13 5.68 25.34
C LEU A 369 -19.20 5.78 26.41
N LYS A 370 -19.45 4.67 27.10
CA LYS A 370 -19.89 4.80 28.47
C LYS A 370 -18.65 5.22 29.27
N PRO A 371 -18.71 6.30 30.07
CA PRO A 371 -17.64 6.63 31.00
C PRO A 371 -17.63 5.54 32.08
N GLU A 372 -16.94 4.46 31.81
CA GLU A 372 -16.56 3.54 32.86
C GLU A 372 -15.43 4.22 33.66
N THR A 373 -15.76 4.53 34.89
CA THR A 373 -14.77 4.84 35.95
C THR A 373 -13.59 3.92 35.79
N ALA A 374 -12.40 4.51 35.68
CA ALA A 374 -11.11 3.82 35.55
C ALA A 374 -10.92 2.85 36.73
N SER A 375 -11.44 1.65 36.59
CA SER A 375 -11.21 0.53 37.51
C SER A 375 -10.17 -0.37 36.84
N ALA A 376 -8.98 -0.35 37.43
CA ALA A 376 -7.90 -1.33 37.36
C ALA A 376 -7.80 -2.14 36.04
N VAL A 377 -7.02 -1.63 35.12
CA VAL A 377 -6.49 -2.44 34.01
C VAL A 377 -5.64 -3.55 34.63
N ASP A 378 -6.04 -4.79 34.35
CA ASP A 378 -5.26 -5.98 34.70
C ASP A 378 -3.86 -5.84 34.13
N GLN A 379 -2.79 -5.94 34.93
CA GLN A 379 -1.41 -5.59 34.60
C GLN A 379 -0.72 -6.52 33.58
N LYS A 380 -1.48 -7.21 32.71
CA LYS A 380 -0.98 -8.08 31.64
C LYS A 380 -1.11 -7.53 30.22
N GLY A 381 -1.63 -6.30 30.04
CA GLY A 381 -1.75 -5.65 28.72
C GLY A 381 -0.40 -5.18 28.18
N THR A 382 -0.24 -5.21 26.85
CA THR A 382 0.94 -4.64 26.18
C THR A 382 0.94 -3.11 26.31
N ALA A 383 2.10 -2.45 26.13
CA ALA A 383 2.19 -0.99 26.12
C ALA A 383 1.21 -0.34 25.11
N THR A 384 0.91 -1.04 24.01
CA THR A 384 -0.06 -0.62 22.98
C THR A 384 -1.50 -0.64 23.54
N ASP A 385 -1.86 -1.63 24.36
CA ASP A 385 -3.21 -1.74 24.94
C ASP A 385 -3.45 -0.61 25.95
N VAL A 386 -2.46 -0.30 26.77
CA VAL A 386 -2.51 0.81 27.74
C VAL A 386 -2.64 2.15 27.02
N ALA A 387 -1.88 2.38 25.96
CA ALA A 387 -1.94 3.60 25.18
C ALA A 387 -3.28 3.76 24.45
N THR A 388 -3.84 2.66 23.92
CA THR A 388 -5.14 2.65 23.27
C THR A 388 -6.26 2.96 24.27
N ALA A 389 -6.22 2.39 25.47
CA ALA A 389 -7.18 2.69 26.53
C ALA A 389 -7.13 4.16 26.95
N GLY A 390 -5.93 4.71 27.16
CA GLY A 390 -5.73 6.13 27.45
C GLY A 390 -6.24 7.04 26.35
N PHE A 391 -6.04 6.66 25.09
CA PHE A 391 -6.57 7.39 23.94
C PHE A 391 -8.10 7.43 23.92
N LYS A 392 -8.78 6.29 24.14
CA LYS A 392 -10.25 6.21 24.16
C LYS A 392 -10.83 7.20 25.17
N GLY A 393 -10.29 7.24 26.40
CA GLY A 393 -10.70 8.20 27.41
C GLY A 393 -10.51 9.66 27.00
N GLN A 394 -9.35 9.98 26.40
CA GLN A 394 -9.06 11.34 25.95
C GLN A 394 -9.94 11.77 24.77
N PHE A 395 -10.22 10.87 23.83
CA PHE A 395 -11.13 11.14 22.73
C PHE A 395 -12.56 11.38 23.21
N ALA A 396 -13.02 10.62 24.20
CA ALA A 396 -14.32 10.86 24.87
C ALA A 396 -14.39 12.22 25.54
N ASN A 397 -13.33 12.62 26.24
CA ASN A 397 -13.24 13.94 26.84
C ASN A 397 -13.33 15.05 25.78
N TRP A 398 -12.66 14.86 24.65
CA TRP A 398 -12.73 15.78 23.52
C TRP A 398 -14.17 15.91 22.97
N GLN A 399 -14.86 14.80 22.74
CA GLN A 399 -16.26 14.81 22.30
C GLN A 399 -17.17 15.51 23.33
N ASN A 400 -16.98 15.20 24.61
CA ASN A 400 -17.76 15.83 25.70
C ASN A 400 -17.50 17.33 25.76
N SER A 401 -16.24 17.78 25.71
CA SER A 401 -15.90 19.22 25.73
C SER A 401 -16.48 19.97 24.54
N ARG A 402 -16.56 19.36 23.36
CA ARG A 402 -17.28 19.93 22.20
C ARG A 402 -18.79 20.04 22.50
N ARG A 403 -19.41 18.98 22.98
CA ARG A 403 -20.86 18.92 23.26
C ARG A 403 -21.27 19.90 24.36
N THR A 404 -20.47 20.07 25.41
CA THR A 404 -20.74 20.99 26.52
C THR A 404 -20.20 22.40 26.27
N GLN A 405 -19.52 22.62 25.13
CA GLN A 405 -18.85 23.88 24.80
C GLN A 405 -17.82 24.33 25.86
N ASP A 406 -17.19 23.38 26.55
CA ASP A 406 -16.05 23.65 27.41
C ASP A 406 -14.80 23.94 26.57
N PHE A 407 -14.70 25.20 26.14
CA PHE A 407 -13.62 25.64 25.27
C PHE A 407 -12.27 25.72 25.95
N ALA A 408 -12.21 25.77 27.29
CA ALA A 408 -10.96 25.72 28.04
C ALA A 408 -10.39 24.30 27.98
N ALA A 409 -11.16 23.31 28.40
CA ALA A 409 -10.76 21.90 28.30
C ALA A 409 -10.49 21.49 26.85
N LEU A 410 -11.30 21.95 25.88
CA LEU A 410 -11.08 21.67 24.47
C LEU A 410 -9.75 22.21 23.97
N ARG A 411 -9.37 23.45 24.38
CA ARG A 411 -8.09 24.09 23.97
C ARG A 411 -6.88 23.29 24.44
N ASP A 412 -6.95 22.75 25.65
CA ASP A 412 -5.86 21.98 26.25
C ASP A 412 -5.61 20.63 25.55
N MET A 413 -6.57 20.15 24.75
CA MET A 413 -6.41 18.93 23.95
C MET A 413 -5.70 19.15 22.63
N TYR A 414 -5.45 20.40 22.22
CA TYR A 414 -4.69 20.72 21.03
C TYR A 414 -3.22 21.00 21.36
N SER A 415 -2.34 20.44 20.54
CA SER A 415 -0.90 20.64 20.61
C SER A 415 -0.51 22.09 20.31
N ASP A 416 0.54 22.59 20.96
CA ASP A 416 1.18 23.85 20.57
C ASP A 416 1.85 23.77 19.18
N GLN A 417 2.14 22.56 18.70
CA GLN A 417 2.61 22.29 17.35
C GLN A 417 1.47 22.00 16.36
N PHE A 418 0.22 22.28 16.73
CA PHE A 418 -0.92 22.12 15.85
C PHE A 418 -0.71 22.89 14.54
N PHE A 419 -1.04 22.25 13.43
CA PHE A 419 -1.05 22.92 12.13
C PHE A 419 -2.23 22.46 11.27
N ARG A 420 -2.72 23.38 10.45
CA ARG A 420 -3.73 23.12 9.41
C ARG A 420 -3.46 24.10 8.27
N ARG A 421 -3.24 23.60 7.05
CA ARG A 421 -2.89 24.43 5.87
C ARG A 421 -1.75 25.43 6.14
N GLY A 422 -0.69 24.95 6.81
CA GLY A 422 0.49 25.75 7.11
C GLY A 422 0.32 26.84 8.19
N LYS A 423 -0.81 26.86 8.90
CA LYS A 423 -1.10 27.80 9.98
C LYS A 423 -1.28 27.08 11.31
N GLY A 424 -0.81 27.70 12.40
CA GLY A 424 -0.91 27.17 13.75
C GLY A 424 -2.29 27.34 14.39
N LEU A 425 -2.43 26.82 15.62
CA LEU A 425 -3.71 26.78 16.35
C LEU A 425 -4.33 28.18 16.55
N SER A 426 -3.55 29.19 16.88
CA SER A 426 -4.05 30.57 17.09
C SER A 426 -4.83 31.09 15.89
N HIS A 427 -4.41 30.74 14.68
CA HIS A 427 -5.13 31.10 13.45
C HIS A 427 -6.46 30.36 13.30
N TRP A 428 -6.51 29.08 13.68
CA TRP A 428 -7.68 28.23 13.45
C TRP A 428 -8.62 28.13 14.67
N TRP A 429 -8.23 28.66 15.82
CA TRP A 429 -8.99 28.46 17.07
C TRP A 429 -10.44 28.96 16.98
N MET A 430 -10.67 30.11 16.40
CA MET A 430 -12.05 30.63 16.23
C MET A 430 -12.89 29.73 15.31
N THR A 431 -12.28 29.19 14.25
CA THR A 431 -12.96 28.25 13.35
C THR A 431 -13.31 26.97 14.08
N ILE A 432 -12.34 26.39 14.82
CA ILE A 432 -12.55 25.16 15.61
C ILE A 432 -13.66 25.36 16.65
N LYS A 433 -13.66 26.50 17.34
CA LYS A 433 -14.68 26.89 18.29
C LYS A 433 -16.08 26.97 17.65
N ASN A 434 -16.19 27.63 16.51
CA ASN A 434 -17.44 27.75 15.77
C ASN A 434 -17.92 26.38 15.26
N GLU A 435 -17.01 25.56 14.72
CA GLU A 435 -17.31 24.17 14.32
C GLU A 435 -17.83 23.37 15.54
N ALA A 436 -17.21 23.48 16.72
CA ALA A 436 -17.67 22.81 17.94
C ALA A 436 -19.06 23.28 18.41
N THR A 437 -19.37 24.58 18.23
CA THR A 437 -20.67 25.15 18.62
C THR A 437 -21.80 24.67 17.72
N THR A 438 -21.52 24.43 16.44
CA THR A 438 -22.51 24.05 15.43
C THR A 438 -22.70 22.56 15.25
N THR A 439 -21.77 21.73 15.77
CA THR A 439 -21.79 20.28 15.62
C THR A 439 -22.68 19.61 16.65
N SER A 440 -23.57 18.72 16.23
CA SER A 440 -24.49 17.96 17.08
C SER A 440 -23.91 16.61 17.54
N SER A 441 -23.15 15.91 16.66
CA SER A 441 -22.57 14.61 16.97
C SER A 441 -21.30 14.34 16.15
N GLN A 442 -20.50 13.39 16.62
CA GLN A 442 -19.42 12.77 15.88
C GLN A 442 -19.71 11.28 15.76
N ASP A 443 -20.07 10.87 14.56
CA ASP A 443 -20.44 9.50 14.26
C ASP A 443 -19.44 8.87 13.29
N ASP A 444 -19.60 7.59 13.02
CA ASP A 444 -18.83 6.87 12.00
C ASP A 444 -17.32 6.95 12.23
N ILE A 445 -16.88 6.64 13.46
CA ILE A 445 -15.53 6.87 13.93
C ILE A 445 -14.61 5.72 13.53
N THR A 446 -13.63 6.01 12.67
CA THR A 446 -12.49 5.12 12.38
C THR A 446 -11.30 5.55 13.22
N VAL A 447 -10.64 4.61 13.89
CA VAL A 447 -9.39 4.86 14.63
C VAL A 447 -8.33 3.89 14.15
N LEU A 448 -7.21 4.43 13.72
CA LEU A 448 -6.03 3.68 13.27
C LEU A 448 -4.83 4.11 14.09
N SER A 449 -4.05 3.15 14.58
CA SER A 449 -2.82 3.42 15.32
C SER A 449 -1.60 3.35 14.43
N TRP A 450 -0.62 4.17 14.75
CA TRP A 450 0.72 4.10 14.18
C TRP A 450 1.76 4.31 15.28
N GLN A 451 2.79 3.49 15.26
CA GLN A 451 3.89 3.60 16.21
C GLN A 451 5.22 3.45 15.49
N ASP A 452 6.06 4.46 15.63
CA ASP A 452 7.47 4.43 15.27
C ASP A 452 8.29 5.25 16.28
N GLN A 453 8.63 6.50 15.98
CA GLN A 453 9.25 7.45 16.92
C GLN A 453 8.23 7.99 17.93
N ASP A 454 6.98 8.12 17.51
CA ASP A 454 5.85 8.61 18.30
C ASP A 454 4.72 7.59 18.25
N GLN A 455 3.90 7.53 19.31
CA GLN A 455 2.57 6.93 19.24
C GLN A 455 1.60 7.93 18.64
N VAL A 456 0.91 7.53 17.57
CA VAL A 456 -0.04 8.37 16.82
C VAL A 456 -1.34 7.62 16.64
N MET A 457 -2.46 8.33 16.84
CA MET A 457 -3.79 7.89 16.43
C MET A 457 -4.28 8.76 15.27
N VAL A 458 -4.76 8.11 14.23
CA VAL A 458 -5.42 8.75 13.09
C VAL A 458 -6.90 8.47 13.21
N VAL A 459 -7.69 9.52 13.37
CA VAL A 459 -9.13 9.41 13.58
C VAL A 459 -9.87 10.04 12.42
N ASN A 460 -10.76 9.29 11.78
CA ASN A 460 -11.78 9.85 10.89
C ASN A 460 -13.12 9.80 11.59
N TYR A 461 -13.94 10.81 11.39
CA TYR A 461 -15.31 10.86 11.91
C TYR A 461 -16.21 11.72 11.02
N LEU A 462 -17.51 11.48 11.10
CA LEU A 462 -18.54 12.35 10.52
C LEU A 462 -18.92 13.42 11.54
N ASP A 463 -18.68 14.67 11.19
CA ASP A 463 -19.07 15.85 11.96
C ASP A 463 -20.46 16.29 11.47
N THR A 464 -21.51 15.98 12.22
CA THR A 464 -22.89 16.30 11.85
C THR A 464 -23.24 17.67 12.40
N VAL A 465 -23.39 18.62 11.49
CA VAL A 465 -23.83 20.00 11.79
C VAL A 465 -25.33 20.01 11.56
N THR A 466 -26.18 20.25 12.45
CA THR A 466 -27.65 20.27 12.36
C THR A 466 -28.32 19.36 11.29
N PRO A 467 -29.54 18.83 11.48
CA PRO A 467 -30.12 17.80 10.59
C PRO A 467 -30.20 18.19 9.11
N ASP A 468 -30.23 19.49 8.79
CA ASP A 468 -30.40 20.01 7.43
C ASP A 468 -29.08 20.29 6.69
N VAL A 469 -27.91 20.11 7.34
CA VAL A 469 -26.58 20.36 6.77
C VAL A 469 -25.87 19.04 6.54
N ARG A 470 -25.33 18.87 5.33
CA ARG A 470 -24.56 17.69 4.97
C ARG A 470 -23.40 17.46 5.95
N ALA A 471 -23.34 16.27 6.54
CA ALA A 471 -22.26 15.87 7.42
C ALA A 471 -20.90 15.98 6.71
N ILE A 472 -19.89 16.44 7.42
CA ILE A 472 -18.52 16.64 6.91
C ILE A 472 -17.62 15.58 7.49
N LYS A 473 -16.94 14.82 6.61
CA LYS A 473 -15.91 13.86 7.06
C LYS A 473 -14.66 14.61 7.46
N LYS A 474 -14.26 14.45 8.71
CA LYS A 474 -13.09 15.08 9.32
C LYS A 474 -12.01 14.04 9.62
N ARG A 475 -10.78 14.50 9.68
CA ARG A 475 -9.62 13.71 10.09
C ARG A 475 -8.80 14.44 11.11
N GLN A 476 -8.45 13.74 12.21
CA GLN A 476 -7.53 14.20 13.23
C GLN A 476 -6.31 13.30 13.31
N TYR A 477 -5.19 13.90 13.69
CA TYR A 477 -3.98 13.20 14.10
C TYR A 477 -3.65 13.60 15.52
N TRP A 478 -3.58 12.60 16.38
CA TRP A 478 -3.27 12.71 17.80
C TRP A 478 -1.91 12.08 18.07
N ARG A 479 -1.14 12.64 18.99
CA ARG A 479 0.09 12.04 19.51
C ARG A 479 0.23 12.29 21.00
N ILE A 480 1.11 11.54 21.68
CA ILE A 480 1.41 11.75 23.09
C ILE A 480 2.42 12.88 23.24
N GLU A 481 2.09 13.89 24.03
CA GLU A 481 2.95 15.01 24.42
C GLU A 481 2.90 15.15 25.93
N GLY A 482 4.05 15.00 26.61
CA GLY A 482 4.10 15.06 28.06
C GLY A 482 3.20 14.04 28.78
N GLY A 483 3.02 12.85 28.18
CA GLY A 483 2.17 11.79 28.73
C GLY A 483 0.67 11.93 28.42
N THR A 484 0.26 12.93 27.66
CA THR A 484 -1.16 13.19 27.32
C THR A 484 -1.36 13.22 25.82
N TRP A 485 -2.46 12.64 25.34
CA TRP A 485 -2.85 12.69 23.94
C TRP A 485 -3.28 14.10 23.53
N ARG A 486 -2.68 14.65 22.46
CA ARG A 486 -2.99 15.97 21.92
C ARG A 486 -3.17 15.93 20.42
N ILE A 487 -4.09 16.77 19.92
CA ILE A 487 -4.37 16.93 18.47
C ILE A 487 -3.31 17.86 17.88
N PHE A 488 -2.49 17.35 16.93
CA PHE A 488 -1.57 18.20 16.21
C PHE A 488 -2.04 18.55 14.80
N TYR A 489 -3.09 17.90 14.31
CA TYR A 489 -3.75 18.21 13.05
C TYR A 489 -5.23 17.91 13.11
N GLU A 490 -6.05 18.77 12.53
CA GLU A 490 -7.46 18.56 12.26
C GLU A 490 -7.84 19.20 10.92
N GLY A 491 -8.57 18.47 10.06
CA GLY A 491 -9.01 18.97 8.76
C GLY A 491 -10.08 18.08 8.14
N ASN A 492 -10.52 18.45 6.93
CA ASN A 492 -11.42 17.59 6.16
C ASN A 492 -10.63 16.36 5.66
N ALA A 493 -11.29 15.20 5.68
CA ALA A 493 -10.74 13.94 5.20
C ALA A 493 -10.71 13.87 3.67
#